data_affda5f508b2d8b23d351d07ffc7f229
#
_entry.id   affda5f508b2d8b23d351d07ffc7f229
#
_cell.length_a   1.000
_cell.length_b   1.000
_cell.length_c   1.000
_cell.angle_alpha   90.00
_cell.angle_beta   90.00
_cell.angle_gamma   90.00
#
_symmetry.space_group_name_H-M   'P 1'
#
loop_
_entity.id
_entity.type
_entity.pdbx_description
1 polymer ?
#
loop_
_entity_poly.entity_id
_entity_poly.type
_entity_poly.pdbx_seq_one_letter_code
_entity_poly.pdbx_strand_id
1 'polypeptide(L)'
;MEDSAIASTLASDTYGLDIVDTNIQDMKNNTTRFLIMSKELQQERNENLSYLTSCIFEVKSVPSALYKALGGFATNGVNLTKLESFIVDGDFNKAQFYIDLDGHAEDQSVKGALEELSFYTEKLKVLGVYPKHSYRNN
;
A
#
# COMPACT_ATOMS: atom_id res chain seq x y z
N MET A 1 23.34 -36.81 1.60
CA MET A 1 22.01 -36.32 1.14
C MET A 1 22.30 -34.91 0.67
N GLU A 2 22.10 -34.65 -0.61
CA GLU A 2 22.31 -33.29 -1.16
C GLU A 2 20.97 -32.57 -1.01
N ASP A 3 20.96 -31.52 -0.19
CA ASP A 3 19.79 -30.69 0.04
C ASP A 3 19.82 -29.49 -0.92
N SER A 4 18.66 -29.06 -1.40
CA SER A 4 18.51 -27.88 -2.23
C SER A 4 17.44 -26.94 -1.65
N ALA A 5 17.57 -25.64 -1.93
CA ALA A 5 16.64 -24.62 -1.45
C ALA A 5 16.27 -23.64 -2.58
N ILE A 6 15.04 -23.12 -2.54
CA ILE A 6 14.61 -22.03 -3.42
C ILE A 6 14.99 -20.73 -2.73
N ALA A 7 15.83 -19.93 -3.40
CA ALA A 7 16.32 -18.67 -2.86
C ALA A 7 16.61 -17.65 -3.97
N SER A 8 17.00 -16.44 -3.61
CA SER A 8 17.50 -15.45 -4.57
C SER A 8 18.92 -15.79 -5.02
N THR A 9 19.36 -15.32 -6.19
CA THR A 9 20.74 -15.44 -6.65
C THR A 9 21.74 -14.84 -5.66
N LEU A 10 21.36 -13.79 -4.93
CA LEU A 10 22.16 -13.17 -3.87
C LEU A 10 22.52 -14.16 -2.75
N ALA A 11 21.68 -15.15 -2.48
CA ALA A 11 21.98 -16.16 -1.47
C ALA A 11 23.18 -17.04 -1.87
N SER A 12 23.32 -17.35 -3.16
CA SER A 12 24.50 -18.07 -3.70
C SER A 12 25.78 -17.29 -3.37
N ASP A 13 25.82 -16.01 -3.69
CA ASP A 13 27.00 -15.15 -3.42
C ASP A 13 27.29 -15.01 -1.92
N THR A 14 26.22 -14.85 -1.12
CA THR A 14 26.35 -14.62 0.32
C THR A 14 26.83 -15.86 1.10
N TYR A 15 26.36 -17.05 0.69
CA TYR A 15 26.59 -18.30 1.42
C TYR A 15 27.53 -19.27 0.69
N GLY A 16 28.06 -18.89 -0.47
CA GLY A 16 28.97 -19.74 -1.25
C GLY A 16 28.31 -21.03 -1.76
N LEU A 17 27.05 -20.90 -2.23
CA LEU A 17 26.27 -22.04 -2.72
C LEU A 17 26.24 -22.07 -4.25
N ASP A 18 26.17 -23.27 -4.81
CA ASP A 18 26.02 -23.45 -6.25
C ASP A 18 24.56 -23.26 -6.69
N ILE A 19 24.37 -22.57 -7.80
CA ILE A 19 23.04 -22.40 -8.41
C ILE A 19 22.77 -23.58 -9.33
N VAL A 20 21.76 -24.37 -9.01
CA VAL A 20 21.35 -25.54 -9.80
C VAL A 20 20.48 -25.12 -10.98
N ASP A 21 19.55 -24.18 -10.78
CA ASP A 21 18.67 -23.66 -11.84
C ASP A 21 18.26 -22.22 -11.52
N THR A 22 17.85 -21.46 -12.55
CA THR A 22 17.46 -20.05 -12.44
C THR A 22 16.10 -19.83 -13.08
N ASN A 23 15.43 -18.74 -12.67
CA ASN A 23 14.13 -18.33 -13.21
C ASN A 23 13.04 -19.39 -13.06
N ILE A 24 13.04 -20.09 -11.94
CA ILE A 24 12.12 -21.18 -11.62
C ILE A 24 10.73 -20.72 -11.17
N GLN A 25 10.47 -19.39 -11.14
CA GLN A 25 9.17 -18.85 -10.79
C GLN A 25 8.10 -19.22 -11.84
N ASP A 26 6.90 -19.56 -11.37
CA ASP A 26 5.77 -19.90 -12.25
C ASP A 26 5.29 -18.71 -13.10
N MET A 27 5.38 -17.49 -12.55
CA MET A 27 4.99 -16.26 -13.24
C MET A 27 6.18 -15.35 -13.50
N LYS A 28 6.35 -14.93 -14.76
CA LYS A 28 7.42 -14.00 -15.17
C LYS A 28 7.35 -12.64 -14.48
N ASN A 29 6.16 -12.21 -14.06
CA ASN A 29 5.90 -10.91 -13.43
C ASN A 29 5.77 -11.03 -11.91
N ASN A 30 6.50 -11.93 -11.27
CA ASN A 30 6.55 -12.02 -9.81
C ASN A 30 7.33 -10.81 -9.27
N THR A 31 6.60 -9.87 -8.65
CA THR A 31 7.16 -8.61 -8.14
C THR A 31 6.90 -8.48 -6.65
N THR A 32 7.96 -8.27 -5.88
CA THR A 32 7.87 -7.98 -4.45
C THR A 32 8.03 -6.48 -4.21
N ARG A 33 7.07 -5.88 -3.52
CA ARG A 33 7.13 -4.49 -3.11
C ARG A 33 7.77 -4.37 -1.74
N PHE A 34 8.80 -3.55 -1.64
CA PHE A 34 9.41 -3.14 -0.38
C PHE A 34 9.01 -1.72 -0.02
N LEU A 35 8.74 -1.46 1.26
CA LEU A 35 8.50 -0.13 1.81
C LEU A 35 9.69 0.26 2.70
N ILE A 36 10.25 1.43 2.43
CA ILE A 36 11.25 2.02 3.31
C ILE A 36 10.50 2.90 4.31
N MET A 37 10.62 2.59 5.59
CA MET A 37 9.94 3.31 6.66
C MET A 37 10.90 4.22 7.39
N SER A 38 10.46 5.45 7.69
CA SER A 38 11.19 6.43 8.49
C SER A 38 10.28 7.03 9.56
N LYS A 39 10.85 7.44 10.69
CA LYS A 39 10.15 8.23 11.72
C LYS A 39 10.06 9.70 11.35
N GLU A 40 10.93 10.15 10.47
CA GLU A 40 10.98 11.54 10.01
C GLU A 40 10.15 11.68 8.74
N LEU A 41 9.38 12.75 8.65
CA LEU A 41 8.74 13.16 7.40
C LEU A 41 9.84 13.50 6.41
N GLN A 42 9.95 12.72 5.35
CA GLN A 42 10.96 12.95 4.33
C GLN A 42 10.41 13.82 3.22
N GLN A 43 11.18 14.86 2.94
CA GLN A 43 11.25 15.67 1.73
C GLN A 43 10.14 16.70 1.50
N GLU A 44 10.60 17.87 1.09
CA GLU A 44 9.79 18.87 0.42
C GLU A 44 9.15 18.24 -0.83
N ARG A 45 7.89 18.57 -1.06
CA ARG A 45 7.16 18.12 -2.23
C ARG A 45 7.86 18.58 -3.52
N ASN A 46 8.13 17.65 -4.41
CA ASN A 46 8.59 17.93 -5.76
C ASN A 46 7.40 17.82 -6.74
N GLU A 47 6.98 18.92 -7.32
CA GLU A 47 5.81 18.97 -8.22
C GLU A 47 6.00 18.20 -9.53
N ASN A 48 7.23 17.83 -9.87
CA ASN A 48 7.53 17.01 -11.05
C ASN A 48 7.37 15.51 -10.81
N LEU A 49 7.05 15.10 -9.60
CA LEU A 49 6.88 13.69 -9.23
C LEU A 49 5.41 13.34 -8.99
N SER A 50 5.02 12.15 -9.42
CA SER A 50 3.76 11.54 -8.99
C SER A 50 3.93 10.93 -7.60
N TYR A 51 2.89 11.01 -6.77
CA TYR A 51 2.91 10.55 -5.40
C TYR A 51 1.89 9.45 -5.14
N LEU A 52 2.17 8.70 -4.07
CA LEU A 52 1.22 7.79 -3.42
C LEU A 52 1.01 8.27 -2.00
N THR A 53 -0.23 8.19 -1.55
CA THR A 53 -0.60 8.37 -0.15
C THR A 53 -1.10 7.04 0.39
N SER A 54 -0.49 6.57 1.49
CA SER A 54 -0.92 5.37 2.20
C SER A 54 -1.63 5.77 3.48
N CYS A 55 -2.80 5.20 3.73
CA CYS A 55 -3.52 5.42 4.96
C CYS A 55 -4.21 4.15 5.48
N ILE A 56 -4.52 4.18 6.78
CA ILE A 56 -5.34 3.18 7.46
C ILE A 56 -6.57 3.85 8.03
N PHE A 57 -7.69 3.13 8.02
CA PHE A 57 -8.93 3.59 8.63
C PHE A 57 -9.76 2.43 9.20
N GLU A 58 -10.59 2.75 10.18
CA GLU A 58 -11.60 1.86 10.75
C GLU A 58 -12.97 2.43 10.41
N VAL A 59 -13.84 1.63 9.80
CA VAL A 59 -15.19 2.09 9.45
C VAL A 59 -16.11 2.00 10.66
N LYS A 60 -17.10 2.90 10.71
CA LYS A 60 -18.19 2.83 11.67
C LYS A 60 -19.00 1.56 11.46
N SER A 61 -19.47 0.94 12.55
CA SER A 61 -20.28 -0.28 12.48
C SER A 61 -21.72 0.05 12.05
N VAL A 62 -21.88 0.42 10.78
CA VAL A 62 -23.17 0.69 10.16
C VAL A 62 -23.28 -0.02 8.80
N PRO A 63 -24.48 -0.39 8.35
CA PRO A 63 -24.66 -1.05 7.07
C PRO A 63 -24.03 -0.27 5.92
N SER A 64 -23.32 -0.99 5.05
CA SER A 64 -22.63 -0.42 3.88
C SER A 64 -21.56 0.64 4.20
N ALA A 65 -21.00 0.64 5.42
CA ALA A 65 -20.02 1.64 5.84
C ALA A 65 -18.82 1.73 4.90
N LEU A 66 -18.25 0.58 4.51
CA LEU A 66 -17.12 0.54 3.59
C LEU A 66 -17.48 1.14 2.22
N TYR A 67 -18.65 0.79 1.67
CA TYR A 67 -19.10 1.34 0.39
C TYR A 67 -19.22 2.87 0.43
N LYS A 68 -19.82 3.40 1.51
CA LYS A 68 -19.96 4.84 1.72
C LYS A 68 -18.61 5.52 1.92
N ALA A 69 -17.73 4.89 2.69
CA ALA A 69 -16.37 5.38 2.94
C ALA A 69 -15.54 5.48 1.64
N LEU A 70 -15.67 4.51 0.75
CA LEU A 70 -14.95 4.50 -0.53
C LEU A 70 -15.59 5.44 -1.58
N GLY A 71 -16.84 5.86 -1.39
CA GLY A 71 -17.54 6.74 -2.33
C GLY A 71 -16.83 8.06 -2.59
N GLY A 72 -16.22 8.65 -1.56
CA GLY A 72 -15.48 9.91 -1.65
C GLY A 72 -14.29 9.87 -2.62
N PHE A 73 -13.69 8.71 -2.82
CA PHE A 73 -12.60 8.58 -3.81
C PHE A 73 -13.12 8.69 -5.25
N ALA A 74 -14.29 8.11 -5.52
CA ALA A 74 -14.92 8.19 -6.84
C ALA A 74 -15.39 9.62 -7.13
N THR A 75 -16.03 10.30 -6.17
CA THR A 75 -16.54 11.67 -6.35
C THR A 75 -15.42 12.69 -6.55
N ASN A 76 -14.27 12.47 -5.93
CA ASN A 76 -13.09 13.34 -6.05
C ASN A 76 -12.09 12.88 -7.14
N GLY A 77 -12.40 11.83 -7.91
CA GLY A 77 -11.56 11.35 -9.00
C GLY A 77 -10.21 10.78 -8.53
N VAL A 78 -10.14 10.23 -7.31
CA VAL A 78 -8.93 9.65 -6.74
C VAL A 78 -8.92 8.15 -6.96
N ASN A 79 -7.85 7.64 -7.58
CA ASN A 79 -7.69 6.22 -7.85
C ASN A 79 -7.10 5.49 -6.63
N LEU A 80 -7.69 4.34 -6.28
CA LEU A 80 -7.17 3.41 -5.29
C LEU A 80 -6.31 2.36 -5.97
N THR A 81 -5.06 2.24 -5.57
CA THR A 81 -4.12 1.24 -6.13
C THR A 81 -3.96 0.01 -5.26
N LYS A 82 -4.40 0.09 -4.01
CA LYS A 82 -4.40 -1.02 -3.06
C LYS A 82 -5.52 -0.85 -2.04
N LEU A 83 -6.18 -1.96 -1.68
CA LEU A 83 -7.14 -2.04 -0.58
C LEU A 83 -6.96 -3.40 0.10
N GLU A 84 -6.64 -3.40 1.37
CA GLU A 84 -6.53 -4.60 2.20
C GLU A 84 -7.32 -4.43 3.49
N SER A 85 -7.88 -5.51 4.01
CA SER A 85 -8.60 -5.51 5.27
C SER A 85 -7.88 -6.37 6.32
N PHE A 86 -7.92 -5.93 7.55
CA PHE A 86 -7.35 -6.61 8.70
C PHE A 86 -8.36 -6.67 9.84
N ILE A 87 -8.38 -7.77 10.56
CA ILE A 87 -9.14 -7.89 11.81
C ILE A 87 -8.28 -7.33 12.94
N VAL A 88 -8.83 -6.44 13.74
CA VAL A 88 -8.13 -5.81 14.87
C VAL A 88 -8.39 -6.61 16.14
N ASP A 89 -7.33 -7.00 16.84
CA ASP A 89 -7.37 -7.67 18.15
C ASP A 89 -8.28 -8.91 18.25
N GLY A 90 -8.51 -9.59 17.13
CA GLY A 90 -9.39 -10.75 17.08
C GLY A 90 -10.90 -10.41 17.18
N ASP A 91 -11.27 -9.15 17.22
CA ASP A 91 -12.67 -8.72 17.20
C ASP A 91 -13.18 -8.67 15.75
N PHE A 92 -13.95 -9.68 15.36
CA PHE A 92 -14.53 -9.80 14.02
C PHE A 92 -15.48 -8.64 13.63
N ASN A 93 -15.88 -7.82 14.60
CA ASN A 93 -16.75 -6.66 14.35
C ASN A 93 -15.96 -5.39 14.02
N LYS A 94 -14.63 -5.42 14.17
CA LYS A 94 -13.75 -4.29 13.89
C LYS A 94 -12.81 -4.59 12.72
N ALA A 95 -13.16 -4.08 11.56
CA ALA A 95 -12.31 -4.17 10.39
C ALA A 95 -11.50 -2.88 10.22
N GLN A 96 -10.18 -3.02 10.15
CA GLN A 96 -9.27 -1.96 9.76
C GLN A 96 -8.89 -2.16 8.29
N PHE A 97 -8.85 -1.09 7.54
CA PHE A 97 -8.51 -1.09 6.13
C PHE A 97 -7.21 -0.31 5.90
N TYR A 98 -6.35 -0.90 5.09
CA TYR A 98 -5.19 -0.22 4.53
C TYR A 98 -5.48 0.11 3.07
N ILE A 99 -5.20 1.34 2.67
CA ILE A 99 -5.33 1.78 1.27
C ILE A 99 -4.09 2.54 0.81
N ASP A 100 -3.77 2.37 -0.47
CA ASP A 100 -2.88 3.26 -1.22
C ASP A 100 -3.71 4.01 -2.26
N LEU A 101 -3.54 5.32 -2.33
CA LEU A 101 -4.17 6.18 -3.33
C LEU A 101 -3.12 6.86 -4.21
N ASP A 102 -3.47 7.07 -5.47
CA ASP A 102 -2.69 7.91 -6.38
C ASP A 102 -2.93 9.39 -6.01
N GLY A 103 -1.86 10.10 -5.73
CA GLY A 103 -1.85 11.53 -5.43
C GLY A 103 -1.13 11.86 -4.12
N HIS A 104 -0.79 13.12 -3.98
CA HIS A 104 -0.23 13.68 -2.75
C HIS A 104 -1.35 14.06 -1.78
N ALA A 105 -1.17 13.84 -0.47
CA ALA A 105 -2.19 14.16 0.53
C ALA A 105 -2.63 15.64 0.53
N GLU A 106 -1.81 16.53 -0.01
CA GLU A 106 -2.13 17.97 -0.15
C GLU A 106 -2.87 18.32 -1.44
N ASP A 107 -3.00 17.40 -2.40
CA ASP A 107 -3.79 17.63 -3.59
C ASP A 107 -5.26 17.83 -3.23
N GLN A 108 -5.93 18.80 -3.89
CA GLN A 108 -7.30 19.15 -3.57
C GLN A 108 -8.26 17.94 -3.66
N SER A 109 -8.07 17.10 -4.67
CA SER A 109 -8.84 15.87 -4.87
C SER A 109 -8.63 14.87 -3.72
N VAL A 110 -7.37 14.67 -3.31
CA VAL A 110 -7.04 13.73 -2.22
C VAL A 110 -7.54 14.26 -0.88
N LYS A 111 -7.40 15.56 -0.61
CA LYS A 111 -7.99 16.20 0.58
C LYS A 111 -9.50 16.00 0.65
N GLY A 112 -10.22 16.30 -0.44
CA GLY A 112 -11.67 16.11 -0.48
C GLY A 112 -12.07 14.65 -0.26
N ALA A 113 -11.36 13.70 -0.88
CA ALA A 113 -11.61 12.27 -0.69
C ALA A 113 -11.36 11.81 0.75
N LEU A 114 -10.28 12.29 1.40
CA LEU A 114 -9.97 11.97 2.80
C LEU A 114 -10.95 12.62 3.77
N GLU A 115 -11.44 13.82 3.49
CA GLU A 115 -12.50 14.48 4.26
C GLU A 115 -13.79 13.67 4.19
N GLU A 116 -14.24 13.27 3.00
CA GLU A 116 -15.43 12.42 2.85
C GLU A 116 -15.26 11.07 3.56
N LEU A 117 -14.08 10.43 3.43
CA LEU A 117 -13.75 9.21 4.14
C LEU A 117 -13.92 9.37 5.65
N SER A 118 -13.50 10.51 6.22
CA SER A 118 -13.54 10.78 7.65
C SER A 118 -14.94 10.75 8.24
N PHE A 119 -15.99 11.08 7.47
CA PHE A 119 -17.38 11.03 7.94
C PHE A 119 -17.88 9.62 8.25
N TYR A 120 -17.31 8.62 7.59
CA TYR A 120 -17.72 7.20 7.69
C TYR A 120 -16.74 6.35 8.50
N THR A 121 -15.68 6.97 9.04
CA THR A 121 -14.63 6.28 9.80
C THR A 121 -14.66 6.66 11.27
N GLU A 122 -14.27 5.73 12.14
CA GLU A 122 -13.99 5.99 13.56
C GLU A 122 -12.57 6.48 13.74
N LYS A 123 -11.65 5.95 12.93
CA LYS A 123 -10.25 6.33 12.91
C LYS A 123 -9.77 6.43 11.48
N LEU A 124 -8.99 7.46 11.21
CA LEU A 124 -8.30 7.65 9.94
C LEU A 124 -6.89 8.16 10.24
N LYS A 125 -5.88 7.50 9.67
CA LYS A 125 -4.48 7.90 9.82
C LYS A 125 -3.76 7.79 8.48
N VAL A 126 -3.21 8.90 8.02
CA VAL A 126 -2.24 8.91 6.92
C VAL A 126 -0.91 8.36 7.47
N LEU A 127 -0.42 7.28 6.88
CA LEU A 127 0.83 6.63 7.27
C LEU A 127 2.03 7.29 6.61
N GLY A 128 1.86 7.75 5.36
CA GLY A 128 2.92 8.40 4.62
C GLY A 128 2.50 8.84 3.23
N VAL A 129 3.25 9.79 2.71
CA VAL A 129 3.17 10.30 1.34
C VAL A 129 4.56 10.17 0.75
N TYR A 130 4.68 9.53 -0.39
CA TYR A 130 5.98 9.23 -0.99
C TYR A 130 5.92 9.20 -2.52
N PRO A 131 7.04 9.48 -3.21
CA PRO A 131 7.09 9.42 -4.66
C PRO A 131 6.75 8.04 -5.20
N LYS A 132 5.97 8.00 -6.26
CA LYS A 132 5.64 6.78 -7.00
C LYS A 132 6.87 6.28 -7.74
N HIS A 133 7.27 5.03 -7.50
CA HIS A 133 8.40 4.43 -8.20
C HIS A 133 8.09 4.24 -9.69
N SER A 134 9.06 4.51 -10.58
CA SER A 134 8.90 4.43 -12.03
C SER A 134 8.39 3.07 -12.54
N TYR A 135 8.72 1.99 -11.87
CA TYR A 135 8.22 0.64 -12.17
C TYR A 135 6.68 0.51 -12.12
N ARG A 136 5.98 1.42 -11.44
CA ARG A 136 4.51 1.45 -11.36
C ARG A 136 3.84 2.20 -12.51
N ASN A 137 4.62 2.80 -13.40
CA ASN A 137 4.12 3.59 -14.52
C ASN A 137 4.04 2.77 -15.83
N ASN A 138 4.36 1.46 -15.76
CA ASN A 138 4.32 0.51 -16.88
C ASN A 138 3.09 -0.39 -16.81
#